data_6e8469c99016e329dd494638f7a94318
#
_entry.id   6e8469c99016e329dd494638f7a94318
#
_cell.length_a   1.000
_cell.length_b   1.000
_cell.length_c   1.000
_cell.angle_alpha   90.00
_cell.angle_beta   90.00
_cell.angle_gamma   90.00
#
_symmetry.space_group_name_H-M   'P 1'
#
loop_
_entity.id
_entity.type
_entity.pdbx_description
1 polymer ?
#
loop_
_entity_poly.entity_id
_entity_poly.type
_entity_poly.pdbx_seq_one_letter_code
_entity_poly.pdbx_strand_id
1 'polypeptide(L)'
;VIDARPHPNADRLKILSVDDNSGNLHQVICGAPNARKGLVGVFAKPGMYIPGTNLKLTVGEIRGEKSYGMMCSEKELEISDEHDGIIELDSDVEIGGNYAKWSGLDDPIITIGITPNRADCLGVRGIARDLAASGCGRLKPLNLKNIKGTFESPKIFSVSEEVNEKKLVPVITSRYFKNLSNCNSPRWMQQRLTAIGQRPISALVDITNYV
;
A
#
# COMPACT_ATOMS: atom_id res chain seq x y z
N VAL A 1 6.97 -8.03 19.50
CA VAL A 1 7.82 -7.68 20.66
C VAL A 1 7.26 -8.35 21.90
N ILE A 2 8.00 -9.31 22.46
CA ILE A 2 7.57 -10.09 23.62
C ILE A 2 7.86 -9.35 24.92
N ASP A 3 8.98 -8.61 24.96
CA ASP A 3 9.36 -7.79 26.10
C ASP A 3 10.06 -6.50 25.67
N ALA A 4 9.97 -5.46 26.49
CA ALA A 4 10.60 -4.17 26.26
C ALA A 4 11.03 -3.57 27.61
N ARG A 5 12.32 -3.42 27.82
CA ARG A 5 12.91 -2.86 29.05
C ARG A 5 13.80 -1.65 28.76
N PRO A 6 13.96 -0.70 29.70
CA PRO A 6 14.90 0.41 29.56
C PRO A 6 16.33 -0.10 29.33
N HIS A 7 17.09 0.65 28.52
CA HIS A 7 18.51 0.36 28.32
C HIS A 7 19.31 0.84 29.54
N PRO A 8 20.25 0.03 30.07
CA PRO A 8 20.97 0.36 31.31
C PRO A 8 21.87 1.61 31.19
N ASN A 9 22.36 1.91 29.98
CA ASN A 9 23.34 2.96 29.73
C ASN A 9 22.82 4.08 28.82
N ALA A 10 21.48 4.16 28.59
CA ALA A 10 20.91 5.16 27.69
C ALA A 10 19.41 5.40 27.93
N ASP A 11 19.04 6.58 28.42
CA ASP A 11 17.67 6.93 28.84
C ASP A 11 16.62 6.87 27.71
N ARG A 12 17.04 7.06 26.44
CA ARG A 12 16.13 7.07 25.28
C ARG A 12 16.05 5.75 24.55
N LEU A 13 16.86 4.74 24.96
CA LEU A 13 16.89 3.45 24.31
C LEU A 13 16.15 2.41 25.13
N LYS A 14 15.61 1.43 24.44
CA LYS A 14 14.98 0.22 25.02
C LYS A 14 15.65 -1.02 24.45
N ILE A 15 15.73 -2.03 25.28
CA ILE A 15 16.11 -3.39 24.87
C ILE A 15 14.82 -4.16 24.63
N LEU A 16 14.63 -4.60 23.42
CA LEU A 16 13.47 -5.38 23.00
C LEU A 16 13.84 -6.86 22.87
N SER A 17 12.92 -7.74 23.26
CA SER A 17 12.95 -9.15 22.90
C SER A 17 11.95 -9.37 21.77
N VAL A 18 12.46 -9.63 20.56
CA VAL A 18 11.65 -9.77 19.36
C VAL A 18 11.52 -11.25 19.00
N ASP A 19 10.30 -11.70 18.82
CA ASP A 19 9.95 -13.01 18.28
C ASP A 19 9.59 -12.87 16.80
N ASP A 20 10.28 -13.61 15.97
CA ASP A 20 10.04 -13.69 14.53
C ASP A 20 9.52 -15.07 14.08
N ASN A 21 9.01 -15.84 15.04
CA ASN A 21 8.54 -17.21 14.86
C ASN A 21 9.60 -18.21 14.37
N SER A 22 10.89 -17.88 14.51
CA SER A 22 12.00 -18.81 14.19
C SER A 22 12.34 -19.76 15.33
N GLY A 23 11.67 -19.62 16.47
CA GLY A 23 11.95 -20.36 17.70
C GLY A 23 13.02 -19.73 18.59
N ASN A 24 13.63 -18.62 18.18
CA ASN A 24 14.60 -17.86 18.97
C ASN A 24 14.12 -16.42 19.16
N LEU A 25 14.40 -15.87 20.35
CA LEU A 25 14.16 -14.46 20.60
C LEU A 25 15.40 -13.64 20.22
N HIS A 26 15.20 -12.54 19.54
CA HIS A 26 16.25 -11.61 19.14
C HIS A 26 16.28 -10.40 20.07
N GLN A 27 17.44 -10.11 20.66
CA GLN A 27 17.65 -8.86 21.37
C GLN A 27 17.85 -7.74 20.37
N VAL A 28 17.05 -6.68 20.45
CA VAL A 28 17.11 -5.51 19.56
C VAL A 28 17.11 -4.24 20.38
N ILE A 29 18.07 -3.35 20.10
CA ILE A 29 18.14 -2.03 20.72
C ILE A 29 17.34 -1.07 19.86
N CYS A 30 16.36 -0.38 20.45
CA CYS A 30 15.45 0.49 19.75
C CYS A 30 15.28 1.83 20.47
N GLY A 31 15.38 2.93 19.72
CA GLY A 31 15.17 4.29 20.21
C GLY A 31 13.80 4.88 19.89
N ALA A 32 12.93 4.10 19.22
CA ALA A 32 11.62 4.60 18.82
C ALA A 32 10.70 4.82 20.03
N PRO A 33 9.95 5.94 20.08
CA PRO A 33 9.09 6.26 21.23
C PRO A 33 7.96 5.26 21.41
N ASN A 34 7.47 4.69 20.34
CA ASN A 34 6.38 3.72 20.33
C ASN A 34 6.82 2.28 20.64
N ALA A 35 8.12 2.01 20.78
CA ALA A 35 8.63 0.68 21.11
C ALA A 35 8.09 0.22 22.48
N ARG A 36 7.36 -0.89 22.52
CA ARG A 36 6.72 -1.45 23.72
C ARG A 36 6.45 -2.94 23.60
N LYS A 37 6.24 -3.58 24.74
CA LYS A 37 5.75 -4.95 24.79
C LYS A 37 4.39 -5.07 24.10
N GLY A 38 4.19 -6.15 23.37
CA GLY A 38 2.97 -6.46 22.62
C GLY A 38 2.89 -5.78 21.24
N LEU A 39 3.86 -4.91 20.87
CA LEU A 39 3.88 -4.31 19.55
C LEU A 39 4.19 -5.39 18.50
N VAL A 40 3.38 -5.42 17.44
CA VAL A 40 3.67 -6.15 16.20
C VAL A 40 4.24 -5.14 15.21
N GLY A 41 5.40 -5.42 14.64
CA GLY A 41 6.08 -4.48 13.76
C GLY A 41 7.02 -5.16 12.79
N VAL A 42 7.70 -4.36 11.98
CA VAL A 42 8.61 -4.85 10.95
C VAL A 42 10.01 -5.03 11.51
N PHE A 43 10.51 -6.25 11.50
CA PHE A 43 11.82 -6.62 11.99
C PHE A 43 12.77 -6.98 10.86
N ALA A 44 13.91 -6.31 10.79
CA ALA A 44 14.99 -6.61 9.86
C ALA A 44 16.12 -7.37 10.58
N LYS A 45 16.49 -8.53 10.03
CA LYS A 45 17.57 -9.38 10.54
C LYS A 45 18.96 -8.92 10.05
N PRO A 46 20.03 -9.30 10.77
CA PRO A 46 21.37 -9.13 10.24
C PRO A 46 21.53 -9.78 8.86
N GLY A 47 22.20 -9.09 7.95
CA GLY A 47 22.35 -9.50 6.55
C GLY A 47 21.35 -8.87 5.60
N MET A 48 20.23 -8.33 6.07
CA MET A 48 19.26 -7.61 5.25
C MET A 48 19.77 -6.21 4.88
N TYR A 49 19.38 -5.74 3.72
CA TYR A 49 19.66 -4.40 3.23
C TYR A 49 18.50 -3.47 3.60
N ILE A 50 18.82 -2.31 4.16
CA ILE A 50 17.86 -1.27 4.56
C ILE A 50 17.98 -0.11 3.58
N PRO A 51 17.01 0.09 2.68
CA PRO A 51 17.13 1.04 1.57
C PRO A 51 17.26 2.49 2.06
N GLY A 52 16.45 2.96 2.97
CA GLY A 52 16.43 4.34 3.43
C GLY A 52 17.70 4.81 4.15
N THR A 53 18.54 3.87 4.60
CA THR A 53 19.86 4.16 5.19
C THR A 53 21.02 3.69 4.32
N ASN A 54 20.73 3.03 3.20
CA ASN A 54 21.72 2.40 2.31
C ASN A 54 22.69 1.49 3.08
N LEU A 55 22.19 0.75 4.06
CA LEU A 55 23.00 -0.04 4.99
C LEU A 55 22.65 -1.52 4.89
N LYS A 56 23.66 -2.37 4.78
CA LYS A 56 23.52 -3.81 5.05
C LYS A 56 23.63 -4.04 6.54
N LEU A 57 22.54 -4.49 7.15
CA LEU A 57 22.44 -4.65 8.60
C LEU A 57 23.40 -5.73 9.10
N THR A 58 24.15 -5.43 10.15
CA THR A 58 25.03 -6.35 10.85
C THR A 58 24.65 -6.42 12.33
N VAL A 59 25.15 -7.42 13.02
CA VAL A 59 25.04 -7.43 14.49
C VAL A 59 25.85 -6.24 15.01
N GLY A 60 25.19 -5.34 15.71
CA GLY A 60 25.78 -4.13 16.26
C GLY A 60 25.89 -4.20 17.77
N GLU A 61 26.75 -3.35 18.34
CA GLU A 61 26.82 -3.07 19.77
C GLU A 61 26.47 -1.62 20.01
N ILE A 62 25.45 -1.37 20.82
CA ILE A 62 24.96 -0.02 21.11
C ILE A 62 25.04 0.19 22.61
N ARG A 63 25.94 1.08 23.03
CA ARG A 63 26.18 1.43 24.44
C ARG A 63 26.45 0.21 25.37
N GLY A 64 27.17 -0.81 24.86
CA GLY A 64 27.54 -2.01 25.60
C GLY A 64 26.52 -3.16 25.49
N GLU A 65 25.41 -2.98 24.78
CA GLU A 65 24.42 -4.01 24.55
C GLU A 65 24.38 -4.44 23.06
N LYS A 66 24.32 -5.74 22.79
CA LYS A 66 24.27 -6.26 21.42
C LYS A 66 22.87 -6.15 20.83
N SER A 67 22.78 -5.72 19.56
CA SER A 67 21.55 -5.71 18.79
C SER A 67 21.66 -6.67 17.61
N TYR A 68 20.76 -7.65 17.57
CA TYR A 68 20.69 -8.69 16.54
C TYR A 68 19.63 -8.37 15.48
N GLY A 69 19.54 -7.13 15.07
CA GLY A 69 18.62 -6.65 14.08
C GLY A 69 18.09 -5.26 14.39
N MET A 70 17.07 -4.84 13.65
CA MET A 70 16.46 -3.52 13.75
C MET A 70 14.94 -3.61 13.56
N MET A 71 14.19 -2.88 14.38
CA MET A 71 12.77 -2.59 14.09
C MET A 71 12.71 -1.39 13.15
N CYS A 72 11.99 -1.51 12.05
CA CYS A 72 12.00 -0.53 10.96
C CYS A 72 10.88 0.49 11.07
N SER A 73 11.19 1.74 10.72
CA SER A 73 10.23 2.80 10.38
C SER A 73 9.88 2.77 8.90
N GLU A 74 8.87 3.53 8.49
CA GLU A 74 8.51 3.67 7.07
C GLU A 74 9.64 4.32 6.25
N LYS A 75 10.34 5.29 6.81
CA LYS A 75 11.47 5.96 6.18
C LYS A 75 12.64 5.03 5.88
N GLU A 76 12.96 4.13 6.80
CA GLU A 76 14.02 3.15 6.62
C GLU A 76 13.72 2.15 5.50
N LEU A 77 12.45 1.92 5.21
CA LEU A 77 11.98 1.07 4.10
C LEU A 77 11.63 1.87 2.83
N GLU A 78 11.88 3.18 2.81
CA GLU A 78 11.52 4.09 1.70
C GLU A 78 10.03 4.05 1.32
N ILE A 79 9.15 3.80 2.30
CA ILE A 79 7.70 3.78 2.10
C ILE A 79 7.13 5.20 2.18
N SER A 80 7.62 6.00 3.15
CA SER A 80 7.28 7.41 3.34
C SER A 80 8.40 8.15 4.07
N ASP A 81 8.22 9.45 4.31
CA ASP A 81 9.15 10.26 5.11
C ASP A 81 8.93 10.11 6.63
N GLU A 82 7.95 9.31 7.05
CA GLU A 82 7.59 9.11 8.45
C GLU A 82 8.70 8.35 9.20
N HIS A 83 9.21 8.94 10.29
CA HIS A 83 10.32 8.38 11.07
C HIS A 83 10.15 8.52 12.59
N ASP A 84 9.00 9.01 13.05
CA ASP A 84 8.77 9.26 14.49
C ASP A 84 8.58 7.99 15.32
N GLY A 85 8.54 6.84 14.65
CA GLY A 85 8.39 5.54 15.29
C GLY A 85 8.67 4.38 14.35
N ILE A 86 8.60 3.18 14.90
CA ILE A 86 8.63 1.94 14.12
C ILE A 86 7.23 1.63 13.59
N ILE A 87 7.16 0.95 12.44
CA ILE A 87 5.90 0.52 11.83
C ILE A 87 5.13 -0.36 12.83
N GLU A 88 3.88 0.00 13.08
CA GLU A 88 2.94 -0.80 13.86
C GLU A 88 1.96 -1.53 12.94
N LEU A 89 1.82 -2.82 13.17
CA LEU A 89 0.91 -3.68 12.43
C LEU A 89 -0.21 -4.16 13.35
N ASP A 90 -1.34 -4.50 12.75
CA ASP A 90 -2.46 -5.08 13.49
C ASP A 90 -2.06 -6.42 14.12
N SER A 91 -2.67 -6.76 15.25
CA SER A 91 -2.34 -7.96 16.02
C SER A 91 -2.73 -9.28 15.35
N ASP A 92 -3.51 -9.23 14.26
CA ASP A 92 -3.94 -10.38 13.45
C ASP A 92 -2.95 -10.75 12.34
N VAL A 93 -1.86 -9.98 12.21
CA VAL A 93 -0.80 -10.26 11.22
C VAL A 93 -0.01 -11.51 11.63
N GLU A 94 0.25 -12.39 10.67
CA GLU A 94 1.07 -13.59 10.86
C GLU A 94 2.51 -13.23 11.25
N ILE A 95 2.92 -13.65 12.45
CA ILE A 95 4.27 -13.41 12.96
C ILE A 95 5.29 -14.25 12.18
N GLY A 96 6.38 -13.61 11.75
CA GLY A 96 7.42 -14.23 10.92
C GLY A 96 7.13 -14.21 9.43
N GLY A 97 5.98 -13.64 9.02
CA GLY A 97 5.63 -13.43 7.62
C GLY A 97 6.53 -12.41 6.93
N ASN A 98 6.54 -12.44 5.59
CA ASN A 98 7.26 -11.46 4.79
C ASN A 98 6.45 -10.16 4.68
N TYR A 99 6.97 -9.07 5.24
CA TYR A 99 6.30 -7.77 5.25
C TYR A 99 6.07 -7.20 3.85
N ALA A 100 7.05 -7.29 2.94
CA ALA A 100 6.90 -6.76 1.58
C ALA A 100 5.73 -7.44 0.84
N LYS A 101 5.60 -8.75 1.02
CA LYS A 101 4.48 -9.51 0.43
C LYS A 101 3.14 -9.14 1.08
N TRP A 102 3.12 -9.05 2.41
CA TRP A 102 1.90 -8.70 3.14
C TRP A 102 1.43 -7.26 2.85
N SER A 103 2.37 -6.32 2.69
CA SER A 103 2.08 -4.92 2.36
C SER A 103 1.83 -4.68 0.87
N GLY A 104 2.10 -5.67 0.00
CA GLY A 104 1.98 -5.52 -1.45
C GLY A 104 3.13 -4.75 -2.10
N LEU A 105 4.26 -4.59 -1.40
CA LEU A 105 5.45 -3.91 -1.92
C LEU A 105 6.30 -4.80 -2.85
N ASP A 106 5.97 -6.08 -2.96
CA ASP A 106 6.60 -7.03 -3.88
C ASP A 106 5.95 -7.06 -5.27
N ASP A 107 4.91 -6.22 -5.49
CA ASP A 107 4.24 -6.10 -6.79
C ASP A 107 5.07 -5.17 -7.71
N PRO A 108 5.63 -5.66 -8.83
CA PRO A 108 6.51 -4.86 -9.67
C PRO A 108 5.74 -3.76 -10.40
N ILE A 109 6.25 -2.53 -10.35
CA ILE A 109 5.72 -1.39 -11.08
C ILE A 109 6.47 -1.24 -12.39
N ILE A 110 5.72 -1.18 -13.49
CA ILE A 110 6.27 -1.01 -14.84
C ILE A 110 5.85 0.35 -15.38
N THR A 111 6.81 1.22 -15.62
CA THR A 111 6.57 2.51 -16.30
C THR A 111 6.52 2.30 -17.79
N ILE A 112 5.41 2.69 -18.44
CA ILE A 112 5.17 2.52 -19.87
C ILE A 112 5.01 3.88 -20.52
N GLY A 113 5.82 4.17 -21.53
CA GLY A 113 5.65 5.33 -22.40
C GLY A 113 4.63 5.03 -23.51
N ILE A 114 3.54 5.78 -23.54
CA ILE A 114 2.49 5.66 -24.58
C ILE A 114 2.62 6.81 -25.57
N THR A 115 2.66 6.49 -26.85
CA THR A 115 2.67 7.50 -27.93
C THR A 115 1.30 8.19 -28.07
N PRO A 116 1.24 9.48 -28.50
CA PRO A 116 -0.02 10.23 -28.54
C PRO A 116 -1.13 9.62 -29.41
N ASN A 117 -0.76 8.81 -30.42
CA ASN A 117 -1.71 8.11 -31.29
C ASN A 117 -2.30 6.84 -30.69
N ARG A 118 -1.89 6.45 -29.47
CA ARG A 118 -2.32 5.23 -28.80
C ARG A 118 -3.05 5.52 -27.49
N ALA A 119 -3.96 6.48 -27.52
CA ALA A 119 -4.82 6.83 -26.37
C ALA A 119 -5.60 5.61 -25.82
N ASP A 120 -5.87 4.63 -26.67
CA ASP A 120 -6.50 3.35 -26.30
C ASP A 120 -5.65 2.50 -25.31
N CYS A 121 -4.35 2.78 -25.23
CA CYS A 121 -3.40 2.11 -24.31
C CYS A 121 -3.09 2.90 -23.03
N LEU A 122 -3.78 4.02 -22.77
CA LEU A 122 -3.62 4.77 -21.52
C LEU A 122 -4.22 4.07 -20.29
N GLY A 123 -4.91 2.95 -20.46
CA GLY A 123 -5.46 2.12 -19.40
C GLY A 123 -4.98 0.68 -19.48
N VAL A 124 -5.04 -0.01 -18.33
CA VAL A 124 -4.58 -1.40 -18.17
C VAL A 124 -5.19 -2.34 -19.22
N ARG A 125 -6.46 -2.14 -19.57
CA ARG A 125 -7.13 -3.01 -20.55
C ARG A 125 -6.61 -2.84 -21.98
N GLY A 126 -6.29 -1.63 -22.38
CA GLY A 126 -5.69 -1.35 -23.70
C GLY A 126 -4.32 -2.02 -23.83
N ILE A 127 -3.50 -1.90 -22.79
CA ILE A 127 -2.19 -2.58 -22.72
C ILE A 127 -2.36 -4.10 -22.76
N ALA A 128 -3.31 -4.65 -21.98
CA ALA A 128 -3.57 -6.08 -21.99
C ALA A 128 -4.03 -6.61 -23.35
N ARG A 129 -4.82 -5.81 -24.10
CA ARG A 129 -5.23 -6.13 -25.48
C ARG A 129 -4.03 -6.17 -26.43
N ASP A 130 -3.13 -5.20 -26.34
CA ASP A 130 -1.92 -5.17 -27.15
C ASP A 130 -0.99 -6.34 -26.86
N LEU A 131 -0.77 -6.65 -25.59
CA LEU A 131 -0.02 -7.82 -25.18
C LEU A 131 -0.65 -9.14 -25.70
N ALA A 132 -1.97 -9.23 -25.67
CA ALA A 132 -2.67 -10.40 -26.24
C ALA A 132 -2.51 -10.46 -27.78
N ALA A 133 -2.56 -9.32 -28.47
CA ALA A 133 -2.34 -9.24 -29.92
C ALA A 133 -0.90 -9.62 -30.31
N SER A 134 0.08 -9.31 -29.45
CA SER A 134 1.49 -9.70 -29.66
C SER A 134 1.81 -11.16 -29.31
N GLY A 135 0.81 -11.93 -28.85
CA GLY A 135 0.98 -13.35 -28.49
C GLY A 135 1.47 -13.59 -27.05
N CYS A 136 1.61 -12.55 -26.24
CA CYS A 136 2.05 -12.69 -24.84
C CYS A 136 0.99 -13.30 -23.91
N GLY A 137 -0.22 -13.59 -24.40
CA GLY A 137 -1.28 -14.17 -23.61
C GLY A 137 -2.65 -14.04 -24.26
N ARG A 138 -3.70 -14.25 -23.46
CA ARG A 138 -5.09 -14.08 -23.91
C ARG A 138 -5.80 -13.02 -23.07
N LEU A 139 -6.48 -12.10 -23.73
CA LEU A 139 -7.28 -11.08 -23.06
C LEU A 139 -8.45 -11.75 -22.32
N LYS A 140 -8.47 -11.59 -21.00
CA LYS A 140 -9.58 -12.10 -20.18
C LYS A 140 -10.84 -11.28 -20.46
N PRO A 141 -12.02 -11.93 -20.57
CA PRO A 141 -13.29 -11.20 -20.68
C PRO A 141 -13.53 -10.36 -19.42
N LEU A 142 -14.15 -9.19 -19.60
CA LEU A 142 -14.61 -8.40 -18.46
C LEU A 142 -15.78 -9.12 -17.78
N ASN A 143 -15.58 -9.49 -16.54
CA ASN A 143 -16.67 -10.02 -15.72
C ASN A 143 -17.45 -8.84 -15.11
N LEU A 144 -18.33 -8.24 -15.90
CA LEU A 144 -19.19 -7.15 -15.45
C LEU A 144 -20.39 -7.74 -14.72
N LYS A 145 -20.42 -7.58 -13.40
CA LYS A 145 -21.61 -7.90 -12.61
C LYS A 145 -22.68 -6.85 -12.87
N ASN A 146 -23.83 -7.28 -13.37
CA ASN A 146 -24.97 -6.38 -13.49
C ASN A 146 -25.54 -6.11 -12.09
N ILE A 147 -25.25 -4.92 -11.55
CA ILE A 147 -25.78 -4.47 -10.26
C ILE A 147 -27.11 -3.78 -10.51
N LYS A 148 -28.21 -4.45 -10.21
CA LYS A 148 -29.56 -3.88 -10.32
C LYS A 148 -29.74 -2.74 -9.33
N GLY A 149 -30.44 -1.70 -9.77
CA GLY A 149 -30.87 -0.61 -8.88
C GLY A 149 -31.92 -1.14 -7.87
N THR A 150 -31.88 -0.59 -6.66
CA THR A 150 -32.83 -0.92 -5.57
C THR A 150 -33.91 0.15 -5.39
N PHE A 151 -33.80 1.25 -6.10
CA PHE A 151 -34.78 2.35 -6.12
C PHE A 151 -34.62 3.16 -7.42
N GLU A 152 -35.61 3.98 -7.74
CA GLU A 152 -35.54 4.87 -8.91
C GLU A 152 -34.73 6.12 -8.60
N SER A 153 -34.00 6.63 -9.59
CA SER A 153 -33.22 7.86 -9.46
C SER A 153 -34.17 9.06 -9.33
N PRO A 154 -34.02 9.92 -8.30
CA PRO A 154 -34.79 11.14 -8.19
C PRO A 154 -34.33 12.24 -9.15
N LYS A 155 -33.21 12.02 -9.86
CA LYS A 155 -32.63 12.97 -10.82
C LYS A 155 -32.77 12.43 -12.23
N ILE A 156 -33.32 13.27 -13.10
CA ILE A 156 -33.40 13.03 -14.54
C ILE A 156 -32.44 14.01 -15.20
N PHE A 157 -31.54 13.50 -16.02
CA PHE A 157 -30.66 14.32 -16.85
C PHE A 157 -31.32 14.56 -18.20
N SER A 158 -31.34 15.82 -18.65
CA SER A 158 -31.74 16.20 -19.98
C SER A 158 -30.55 16.83 -20.71
N VAL A 159 -30.46 16.57 -21.99
CA VAL A 159 -29.46 17.21 -22.86
C VAL A 159 -30.17 18.41 -23.54
N SER A 160 -29.51 19.58 -23.56
CA SER A 160 -30.06 20.75 -24.23
C SER A 160 -30.24 20.48 -25.74
N GLU A 161 -31.21 21.16 -26.37
CA GLU A 161 -31.48 21.00 -27.80
C GLU A 161 -30.21 21.24 -28.64
N GLU A 162 -29.47 22.29 -28.34
CA GLU A 162 -28.23 22.63 -29.07
C GLU A 162 -27.19 21.49 -29.03
N VAL A 163 -27.00 20.87 -27.88
CA VAL A 163 -26.04 19.76 -27.69
C VAL A 163 -26.53 18.51 -28.42
N ASN A 164 -27.85 18.28 -28.41
CA ASN A 164 -28.48 17.15 -29.09
C ASN A 164 -28.44 17.29 -30.61
N GLU A 165 -28.74 18.47 -31.13
CA GLU A 165 -28.65 18.75 -32.58
C GLU A 165 -27.22 18.58 -33.11
N LYS A 166 -26.23 19.06 -32.38
CA LYS A 166 -24.82 18.91 -32.72
C LYS A 166 -24.25 17.51 -32.42
N LYS A 167 -25.01 16.60 -31.83
CA LYS A 167 -24.62 15.25 -31.43
C LYS A 167 -23.31 15.20 -30.60
N LEU A 168 -23.10 16.22 -29.76
CA LEU A 168 -21.88 16.36 -28.99
C LEU A 168 -21.77 15.34 -27.85
N VAL A 169 -22.92 14.87 -27.32
CA VAL A 169 -23.00 13.88 -26.29
C VAL A 169 -23.94 12.75 -26.75
N PRO A 170 -23.40 11.75 -27.45
CA PRO A 170 -24.23 10.67 -28.02
C PRO A 170 -24.86 9.76 -26.98
N VAL A 171 -24.20 9.59 -25.83
CA VAL A 171 -24.68 8.75 -24.72
C VAL A 171 -24.23 9.37 -23.41
N ILE A 172 -25.16 9.47 -22.46
CA ILE A 172 -24.87 9.79 -21.06
C ILE A 172 -25.43 8.68 -20.17
N THR A 173 -24.61 8.17 -19.28
CA THR A 173 -25.04 7.20 -18.26
C THR A 173 -24.75 7.75 -16.88
N SER A 174 -25.67 7.54 -15.96
CA SER A 174 -25.51 7.96 -14.58
C SER A 174 -26.11 6.95 -13.62
N ARG A 175 -25.63 6.94 -12.38
CA ARG A 175 -26.18 6.16 -11.30
C ARG A 175 -26.24 7.01 -10.05
N TYR A 176 -27.39 7.02 -9.40
CA TYR A 176 -27.59 7.74 -8.15
C TYR A 176 -27.34 6.79 -6.98
N PHE A 177 -26.54 7.26 -6.02
CA PHE A 177 -26.28 6.59 -4.76
C PHE A 177 -26.78 7.46 -3.61
N LYS A 178 -27.37 6.85 -2.60
CA LYS A 178 -27.82 7.53 -1.38
C LYS A 178 -27.24 6.88 -0.14
N ASN A 179 -27.24 7.61 0.97
CA ASN A 179 -26.77 7.14 2.26
C ASN A 179 -25.30 6.67 2.23
N LEU A 180 -24.47 7.35 1.44
CA LEU A 180 -23.03 7.09 1.41
C LEU A 180 -22.36 7.82 2.57
N SER A 181 -21.47 7.12 3.25
CA SER A 181 -20.50 7.69 4.18
C SER A 181 -19.12 7.59 3.54
N ASN A 182 -18.44 8.72 3.42
CA ASN A 182 -17.07 8.71 2.93
C ASN A 182 -16.13 8.19 4.03
N CYS A 183 -15.26 7.27 3.69
CA CYS A 183 -14.33 6.61 4.61
C CYS A 183 -12.97 6.43 3.92
N ASN A 184 -12.03 5.85 4.62
CA ASN A 184 -10.77 5.43 4.00
C ASN A 184 -11.01 4.34 2.96
N SER A 185 -10.26 4.36 1.88
CA SER A 185 -10.28 3.31 0.86
C SER A 185 -9.86 1.96 1.43
N PRO A 186 -10.34 0.85 0.86
CA PRO A 186 -9.83 -0.46 1.22
C PRO A 186 -8.31 -0.53 1.04
N ARG A 187 -7.63 -1.25 1.92
CA ARG A 187 -6.17 -1.35 1.93
C ARG A 187 -5.57 -1.71 0.56
N TRP A 188 -6.14 -2.68 -0.13
CA TRP A 188 -5.66 -3.09 -1.46
C TRP A 188 -5.67 -1.94 -2.48
N MET A 189 -6.64 -1.01 -2.39
CA MET A 189 -6.72 0.16 -3.26
C MET A 189 -5.68 1.20 -2.87
N GLN A 190 -5.52 1.46 -1.56
CA GLN A 190 -4.48 2.35 -1.06
C GLN A 190 -3.08 1.88 -1.49
N GLN A 191 -2.78 0.59 -1.34
CA GLN A 191 -1.51 0.00 -1.76
C GLN A 191 -1.23 0.22 -3.25
N ARG A 192 -2.22 0.01 -4.12
CA ARG A 192 -2.06 0.21 -5.57
C ARG A 192 -1.88 1.67 -5.96
N LEU A 193 -2.60 2.58 -5.32
CA LEU A 193 -2.43 4.02 -5.56
C LEU A 193 -1.05 4.48 -5.07
N THR A 194 -0.63 4.09 -3.89
CA THR A 194 0.69 4.41 -3.34
C THR A 194 1.81 3.86 -4.23
N ALA A 195 1.66 2.63 -4.74
CA ALA A 195 2.65 2.00 -5.61
C ALA A 195 2.94 2.80 -6.89
N ILE A 196 1.93 3.51 -7.43
CA ILE A 196 2.12 4.40 -8.61
C ILE A 196 2.39 5.87 -8.22
N GLY A 197 2.75 6.13 -6.96
CA GLY A 197 3.10 7.46 -6.46
C GLY A 197 1.90 8.37 -6.17
N GLN A 198 0.67 7.83 -6.11
CA GLN A 198 -0.52 8.59 -5.73
C GLN A 198 -0.84 8.41 -4.25
N ARG A 199 -1.12 9.53 -3.57
CA ARG A 199 -1.53 9.52 -2.17
C ARG A 199 -3.02 9.19 -2.04
N PRO A 200 -3.41 8.13 -1.32
CA PRO A 200 -4.81 7.88 -0.97
C PRO A 200 -5.38 9.03 -0.13
N ILE A 201 -6.61 9.43 -0.43
CA ILE A 201 -7.29 10.57 0.23
C ILE A 201 -8.54 10.08 0.95
N SER A 202 -9.46 9.48 0.21
CA SER A 202 -10.73 8.94 0.71
C SER A 202 -11.37 8.03 -0.34
N ALA A 203 -12.24 7.12 0.07
CA ALA A 203 -12.81 6.13 -0.84
C ALA A 203 -13.46 6.73 -2.10
N LEU A 204 -14.17 7.84 -1.97
CA LEU A 204 -14.83 8.48 -3.13
C LEU A 204 -13.83 9.10 -4.10
N VAL A 205 -12.76 9.73 -3.59
CA VAL A 205 -11.70 10.31 -4.42
C VAL A 205 -10.84 9.21 -5.03
N ASP A 206 -10.47 8.23 -4.23
CA ASP A 206 -9.57 7.16 -4.62
C ASP A 206 -10.18 6.25 -5.71
N ILE A 207 -11.50 6.03 -5.68
CA ILE A 207 -12.21 5.34 -6.77
C ILE A 207 -11.99 6.05 -8.11
N THR A 208 -12.09 7.38 -8.15
CA THR A 208 -11.89 8.15 -9.39
C THR A 208 -10.45 8.13 -9.87
N ASN A 209 -9.50 8.04 -8.96
CA ASN A 209 -8.08 7.93 -9.29
C ASN A 209 -7.68 6.51 -9.70
N TYR A 210 -8.42 5.50 -9.23
CA TYR A 210 -8.15 4.09 -9.51
C TYR A 210 -8.70 3.63 -10.86
N VAL A 211 -9.82 4.21 -11.34
CA VAL A 211 -10.49 3.88 -12.60
C VAL A 211 -9.87 4.65 -13.76
#